data_bac2ddbe7d994faaefce9a27bf9be671
#
_entry.id   bac2ddbe7d994faaefce9a27bf9be671
#
_cell.length_a   1.000
_cell.length_b   1.000
_cell.length_c   1.000
_cell.angle_alpha   90.00
_cell.angle_beta   90.00
_cell.angle_gamma   90.00
#
_symmetry.space_group_name_H-M   'P 1'
#
loop_
_entity.id
_entity.type
_entity.pdbx_description
1 polymer ?
#
loop_
_entity_poly.entity_id
_entity_poly.type
_entity_poly.pdbx_seq_one_letter_code
_entity_poly.pdbx_strand_id
1 'polypeptide(L)'
;MGLNSFLNRQEFEISGNLSFIVGPNGCGKSNLIDAVRFCMGEDNLKFLRVEDISDLISVSKSGKSNFSEITLFFSNIDSEKSNLREFGENFYIRRRLYKDGSSEYYFNNKILNFQDYNRLLNRFQFKKSPYMFITQGRVEDISLGRSVNLKSLIEQASGIDVLKIEEEEAFKNFKQSNQNLSSLLTLQENLKQKYDNIKMFTF
;
A
#
# COMPACT_ATOMS: atom_id res chain seq x y z
N MET A 1 12.70 -0.29 -16.71
CA MET A 1 11.76 -0.04 -17.79
C MET A 1 10.78 1.03 -17.37
N GLY A 2 10.39 1.83 -18.32
CA GLY A 2 10.01 3.20 -18.10
C GLY A 2 8.65 3.44 -17.49
N LEU A 3 8.64 4.31 -16.51
CA LEU A 3 7.45 4.96 -16.01
C LEU A 3 7.32 6.31 -16.71
N ASN A 4 6.21 6.51 -17.42
CA ASN A 4 5.87 7.79 -18.04
C ASN A 4 7.00 8.38 -18.91
N SER A 5 7.80 9.33 -18.42
CA SER A 5 8.90 9.97 -19.15
C SER A 5 10.20 9.16 -19.19
N PHE A 6 10.34 8.11 -18.39
CA PHE A 6 11.56 7.32 -18.30
C PHE A 6 11.45 6.06 -19.17
N LEU A 7 12.03 6.07 -20.36
CA LEU A 7 12.01 4.92 -21.28
C LEU A 7 12.97 3.80 -20.88
N ASN A 8 14.10 4.18 -20.29
CA ASN A 8 15.15 3.27 -19.85
C ASN A 8 15.21 3.20 -18.32
N ARG A 9 15.87 2.15 -17.81
CA ARG A 9 16.18 2.08 -16.37
C ARG A 9 17.01 3.31 -15.97
N GLN A 10 16.52 3.99 -14.95
CA GLN A 10 17.21 5.09 -14.29
C GLN A 10 17.37 4.73 -12.81
N GLU A 11 18.49 5.14 -12.24
CA GLU A 11 18.76 4.98 -10.81
C GLU A 11 19.03 6.38 -10.24
N PHE A 12 18.36 6.68 -9.14
CA PHE A 12 18.49 7.94 -8.42
C PHE A 12 18.86 7.61 -6.98
N GLU A 13 20.02 8.07 -6.58
CA GLU A 13 20.44 7.99 -5.19
C GLU A 13 19.95 9.23 -4.44
N ILE A 14 19.19 8.99 -3.38
CA ILE A 14 18.71 10.04 -2.47
C ILE A 14 19.51 9.90 -1.19
N SER A 15 20.55 10.69 -1.06
CA SER A 15 21.45 10.68 0.08
C SER A 15 21.26 11.92 0.97
N GLY A 16 21.44 11.74 2.28
CA GLY A 16 21.36 12.83 3.26
C GLY A 16 19.94 13.21 3.67
N ASN A 17 19.85 14.25 4.51
CA ASN A 17 18.60 14.69 5.12
C ASN A 17 17.73 15.56 4.21
N LEU A 18 18.30 16.08 3.12
CA LEU A 18 17.64 16.95 2.16
C LEU A 18 18.25 16.77 0.78
N SER A 19 17.40 16.50 -0.20
CA SER A 19 17.79 16.35 -1.61
C SER A 19 16.91 17.22 -2.49
N PHE A 20 17.50 17.85 -3.51
CA PHE A 20 16.80 18.70 -4.46
C PHE A 20 16.79 18.06 -5.85
N ILE A 21 15.63 18.03 -6.49
CA ILE A 21 15.46 17.58 -7.87
C ILE A 21 15.26 18.83 -8.73
N VAL A 22 16.26 19.18 -9.54
CA VAL A 22 16.25 20.36 -10.40
C VAL A 22 16.33 19.96 -11.87
N GLY A 23 15.76 20.77 -12.75
CA GLY A 23 15.77 20.55 -14.18
C GLY A 23 14.75 21.43 -14.92
N PRO A 24 14.79 21.49 -16.25
CA PRO A 24 13.84 22.25 -17.06
C PRO A 24 12.41 21.71 -16.92
N ASN A 25 11.43 22.52 -17.38
CA ASN A 25 10.05 22.07 -17.42
C ASN A 25 9.88 20.91 -18.39
N GLY A 26 9.04 19.93 -18.03
CA GLY A 26 8.79 18.76 -18.86
C GLY A 26 9.81 17.62 -18.78
N CYS A 27 10.93 17.77 -18.05
CA CYS A 27 11.97 16.72 -17.96
C CYS A 27 11.62 15.53 -17.05
N GLY A 28 10.42 15.50 -16.46
CA GLY A 28 9.98 14.35 -15.66
C GLY A 28 10.18 14.45 -14.14
N LYS A 29 10.56 15.63 -13.59
CA LYS A 29 10.73 15.82 -12.14
C LYS A 29 9.51 15.34 -11.33
N SER A 30 8.35 15.76 -11.77
CA SER A 30 7.09 15.38 -11.10
C SER A 30 6.77 13.90 -11.26
N ASN A 31 7.12 13.30 -12.39
CA ASN A 31 6.93 11.87 -12.63
C ASN A 31 7.77 11.01 -11.70
N LEU A 32 8.92 11.50 -11.24
CA LEU A 32 9.71 10.80 -10.24
C LEU A 32 8.97 10.71 -8.90
N ILE A 33 8.31 11.80 -8.47
CA ILE A 33 7.49 11.81 -7.26
C ILE A 33 6.28 10.89 -7.41
N ASP A 34 5.64 10.89 -8.58
CA ASP A 34 4.51 9.99 -8.85
C ASP A 34 4.94 8.52 -8.87
N ALA A 35 6.16 8.22 -9.35
CA ALA A 35 6.74 6.89 -9.28
C ALA A 35 6.90 6.41 -7.82
N VAL A 36 7.43 7.27 -6.95
CA VAL A 36 7.56 6.95 -5.52
C VAL A 36 6.19 6.73 -4.89
N ARG A 37 5.22 7.62 -5.15
CA ARG A 37 3.82 7.45 -4.68
C ARG A 37 3.21 6.14 -5.13
N PHE A 38 3.33 5.82 -6.41
CA PHE A 38 2.79 4.60 -6.98
C PHE A 38 3.39 3.36 -6.30
N CYS A 39 4.72 3.32 -6.10
CA CYS A 39 5.39 2.24 -5.39
C CYS A 39 4.94 2.16 -3.93
N MET A 40 4.62 3.27 -3.28
CA MET A 40 4.09 3.33 -1.92
C MET A 40 2.58 3.06 -1.83
N GLY A 41 1.96 2.51 -2.88
CA GLY A 41 0.59 2.03 -2.87
C GLY A 41 -0.47 3.08 -3.17
N GLU A 42 -0.10 4.19 -3.81
CA GLU A 42 -1.08 5.15 -4.33
C GLU A 42 -1.73 4.58 -5.60
N ASP A 43 -3.06 4.45 -5.58
CA ASP A 43 -3.87 3.97 -6.70
C ASP A 43 -4.83 5.05 -7.23
N ASN A 44 -4.87 6.21 -6.58
CA ASN A 44 -5.74 7.29 -6.99
C ASN A 44 -5.16 8.00 -8.23
N LEU A 45 -5.82 7.85 -9.36
CA LEU A 45 -5.41 8.39 -10.66
C LEU A 45 -5.20 9.91 -10.64
N LYS A 46 -6.01 10.65 -9.85
CA LYS A 46 -5.87 12.11 -9.70
C LYS A 46 -4.55 12.50 -9.02
N PHE A 47 -4.10 11.72 -8.03
CA PHE A 47 -2.83 11.96 -7.37
C PHE A 47 -1.63 11.54 -8.21
N LEU A 48 -1.81 10.55 -9.09
CA LEU A 48 -0.83 10.11 -10.06
C LEU A 48 -0.87 10.94 -11.36
N ARG A 49 -1.84 11.83 -11.50
CA ARG A 49 -2.03 12.74 -12.65
C ARG A 49 -2.13 12.00 -13.98
N VAL A 50 -2.84 10.88 -13.98
CA VAL A 50 -3.13 10.05 -15.16
C VAL A 50 -4.64 9.82 -15.28
N GLU A 51 -5.10 9.55 -16.48
CA GLU A 51 -6.51 9.21 -16.74
C GLU A 51 -6.75 7.71 -16.54
N ASP A 52 -5.78 6.90 -16.92
CA ASP A 52 -5.78 5.46 -16.71
C ASP A 52 -4.45 5.01 -16.09
N ILE A 53 -4.48 3.96 -15.28
CA ILE A 53 -3.29 3.42 -14.63
C ILE A 53 -2.23 2.96 -15.65
N SER A 54 -2.68 2.48 -16.82
CA SER A 54 -1.80 2.06 -17.90
C SER A 54 -1.03 3.21 -18.55
N ASP A 55 -1.43 4.47 -18.31
CA ASP A 55 -0.72 5.66 -18.79
C ASP A 55 0.60 5.89 -18.05
N LEU A 56 0.76 5.24 -16.91
CA LEU A 56 2.05 5.20 -16.21
C LEU A 56 3.12 4.42 -17.00
N ILE A 57 2.72 3.61 -17.98
CA ILE A 57 3.66 2.83 -18.77
C ILE A 57 4.19 3.68 -19.93
N SER A 58 5.51 3.81 -20.00
CA SER A 58 6.17 4.62 -21.02
C SER A 58 5.89 4.15 -22.45
N VAL A 59 5.71 5.10 -23.33
CA VAL A 59 5.56 4.88 -24.78
C VAL A 59 6.86 5.24 -25.47
N SER A 60 7.46 4.29 -26.18
CA SER A 60 8.61 4.50 -27.05
C SER A 60 8.19 4.58 -28.52
N LYS A 61 9.11 4.95 -29.41
CA LYS A 61 8.87 4.91 -30.88
C LYS A 61 8.51 3.52 -31.38
N SER A 62 8.92 2.47 -30.68
CA SER A 62 8.59 1.05 -30.97
C SER A 62 7.30 0.57 -30.32
N GLY A 63 6.55 1.44 -29.66
CA GLY A 63 5.32 1.12 -28.95
C GLY A 63 5.41 1.24 -27.43
N LYS A 64 4.30 0.94 -26.75
CA LYS A 64 4.21 0.95 -25.28
C LYS A 64 5.00 -0.22 -24.70
N SER A 65 5.80 0.01 -23.67
CA SER A 65 6.51 -1.05 -22.94
C SER A 65 5.53 -2.10 -22.41
N ASN A 66 5.96 -3.34 -22.20
CA ASN A 66 5.07 -4.39 -21.68
C ASN A 66 4.73 -4.19 -20.21
N PHE A 67 5.61 -3.54 -19.47
CA PHE A 67 5.41 -3.21 -18.07
C PHE A 67 6.21 -1.98 -17.67
N SER A 68 5.84 -1.40 -16.56
CA SER A 68 6.58 -0.38 -15.80
C SER A 68 6.95 -0.93 -14.44
N GLU A 69 8.13 -0.61 -13.93
CA GLU A 69 8.62 -1.13 -12.65
C GLU A 69 9.31 -0.03 -11.86
N ILE A 70 8.94 0.10 -10.60
CA ILE A 70 9.56 1.00 -9.65
C ILE A 70 10.08 0.17 -8.48
N THR A 71 11.32 0.45 -8.07
CA THR A 71 11.94 -0.16 -6.91
C THR A 71 12.47 0.93 -6.00
N LEU A 72 12.09 0.90 -4.74
CA LEU A 72 12.61 1.76 -3.69
C LEU A 72 13.52 0.94 -2.79
N PHE A 73 14.79 1.32 -2.75
CA PHE A 73 15.80 0.70 -1.90
C PHE A 73 15.95 1.50 -0.62
N PHE A 74 15.98 0.81 0.50
CA PHE A 74 16.19 1.36 1.82
C PHE A 74 17.46 0.75 2.40
N SER A 75 18.38 1.59 2.86
CA SER A 75 19.67 1.18 3.41
C SER A 75 19.98 1.94 4.68
N ASN A 76 20.85 1.37 5.50
CA ASN A 76 21.33 1.96 6.76
C ASN A 76 20.19 2.32 7.73
N ILE A 77 19.17 1.48 7.79
CA ILE A 77 18.04 1.67 8.71
C ILE A 77 18.53 1.33 10.11
N ASP A 78 18.49 2.34 11.00
CA ASP A 78 18.79 2.17 12.42
C ASP A 78 17.73 1.24 13.06
N SER A 79 18.05 -0.05 13.07
CA SER A 79 17.16 -1.11 13.56
C SER A 79 16.89 -1.01 15.07
N GLU A 80 17.73 -0.28 15.81
CA GLU A 80 17.53 -0.12 17.26
C GLU A 80 16.42 0.87 17.59
N LYS A 81 16.21 1.86 16.72
CA LYS A 81 15.20 2.92 16.91
C LYS A 81 13.92 2.70 16.15
N SER A 82 13.86 1.70 15.27
CA SER A 82 12.70 1.48 14.40
C SER A 82 11.99 0.15 14.70
N ASN A 83 10.68 0.13 14.51
CA ASN A 83 9.86 -1.10 14.50
C ASN A 83 10.19 -2.01 13.30
N LEU A 84 11.31 -1.75 12.61
CA LEU A 84 11.70 -2.39 11.36
C LEU A 84 12.83 -3.43 11.55
N ARG A 85 13.18 -3.76 12.79
CA ARG A 85 14.25 -4.76 13.14
C ARG A 85 14.14 -6.06 12.38
N GLU A 86 12.92 -6.54 12.16
CA GLU A 86 12.67 -7.82 11.50
C GLU A 86 13.00 -7.82 9.99
N PHE A 87 13.16 -6.64 9.37
CA PHE A 87 13.40 -6.52 7.93
C PHE A 87 14.89 -6.39 7.57
N GLY A 88 15.77 -6.27 8.59
CA GLY A 88 17.21 -6.08 8.41
C GLY A 88 17.58 -4.62 8.06
N GLU A 89 18.88 -4.39 7.94
CA GLU A 89 19.43 -3.04 7.66
C GLU A 89 19.16 -2.55 6.24
N ASN A 90 18.99 -3.47 5.30
CA ASN A 90 18.78 -3.18 3.89
C ASN A 90 17.62 -4.00 3.35
N PHE A 91 16.68 -3.34 2.72
CA PHE A 91 15.58 -3.99 2.01
C PHE A 91 15.10 -3.14 0.85
N TYR A 92 14.29 -3.70 -0.01
CA TYR A 92 13.60 -2.95 -1.05
C TYR A 92 12.14 -3.37 -1.18
N ILE A 93 11.32 -2.42 -1.61
CA ILE A 93 9.96 -2.65 -2.07
C ILE A 93 9.92 -2.36 -3.57
N ARG A 94 9.13 -3.15 -4.29
CA ARG A 94 8.98 -3.01 -5.73
C ARG A 94 7.54 -3.20 -6.13
N ARG A 95 7.09 -2.36 -7.05
CA ARG A 95 5.81 -2.51 -7.72
C ARG A 95 6.02 -2.54 -9.23
N ARG A 96 5.45 -3.53 -9.88
CA ARG A 96 5.43 -3.69 -11.32
C ARG A 96 4.01 -3.58 -11.83
N LEU A 97 3.79 -2.78 -12.85
CA LEU A 97 2.52 -2.56 -13.52
C LEU A 97 2.58 -3.11 -14.94
N TYR A 98 1.64 -3.93 -15.31
CA TYR A 98 1.50 -4.48 -16.66
C TYR A 98 0.48 -3.70 -17.50
N LYS A 99 0.51 -3.90 -18.83
CA LYS A 99 -0.39 -3.22 -19.79
C LYS A 99 -1.88 -3.49 -19.56
N ASP A 100 -2.21 -4.63 -18.99
CA ASP A 100 -3.57 -5.02 -18.64
C ASP A 100 -4.08 -4.36 -17.36
N GLY A 101 -3.27 -3.46 -16.75
CA GLY A 101 -3.57 -2.80 -15.49
C GLY A 101 -3.28 -3.64 -14.25
N SER A 102 -2.86 -4.91 -14.40
CA SER A 102 -2.48 -5.74 -13.27
C SER A 102 -1.17 -5.26 -12.63
N SER A 103 -1.04 -5.44 -11.31
CA SER A 103 0.16 -5.07 -10.58
C SER A 103 0.71 -6.25 -9.79
N GLU A 104 2.03 -6.38 -9.79
CA GLU A 104 2.77 -7.28 -8.91
C GLU A 104 3.51 -6.48 -7.85
N TYR A 105 3.53 -7.02 -6.64
CA TYR A 105 4.11 -6.39 -5.46
C TYR A 105 5.22 -7.26 -4.92
N TYR A 106 6.35 -6.66 -4.57
CA TYR A 106 7.51 -7.39 -4.08
C TYR A 106 8.06 -6.73 -2.82
N PHE A 107 8.43 -7.56 -1.88
CA PHE A 107 9.31 -7.21 -0.77
C PHE A 107 10.57 -8.04 -0.87
N ASN A 108 11.70 -7.40 -1.08
CA ASN A 108 12.93 -8.07 -1.50
C ASN A 108 12.65 -9.01 -2.71
N ASN A 109 13.02 -10.27 -2.63
CA ASN A 109 12.79 -11.26 -3.69
C ASN A 109 11.44 -11.99 -3.58
N LYS A 110 10.59 -11.64 -2.58
CA LYS A 110 9.32 -12.33 -2.34
C LYS A 110 8.17 -11.56 -2.98
N ILE A 111 7.36 -12.26 -3.77
CA ILE A 111 6.10 -11.73 -4.29
C ILE A 111 5.07 -11.72 -3.15
N LEU A 112 4.36 -10.62 -3.01
CA LEU A 112 3.29 -10.43 -2.04
C LEU A 112 1.97 -10.24 -2.77
N ASN A 113 0.87 -10.65 -2.12
CA ASN A 113 -0.44 -10.20 -2.54
C ASN A 113 -0.67 -8.73 -2.11
N PHE A 114 -1.69 -8.09 -2.67
CA PHE A 114 -2.00 -6.68 -2.39
C PHE A 114 -2.25 -6.39 -0.90
N GLN A 115 -2.90 -7.32 -0.19
CA GLN A 115 -3.21 -7.14 1.23
C GLN A 115 -1.95 -7.16 2.09
N ASP A 116 -1.05 -8.12 1.86
CA ASP A 116 0.20 -8.22 2.60
C ASP A 116 1.14 -7.06 2.27
N TYR A 117 1.17 -6.62 1.02
CA TYR A 117 1.91 -5.42 0.63
C TYR A 117 1.39 -4.17 1.35
N ASN A 118 0.08 -4.01 1.44
CA ASN A 118 -0.53 -2.92 2.18
C ASN A 118 -0.25 -2.97 3.68
N ARG A 119 -0.29 -4.16 4.29
CA ARG A 119 0.10 -4.35 5.70
C ARG A 119 1.56 -3.94 5.92
N LEU A 120 2.44 -4.35 5.02
CA LEU A 120 3.86 -3.98 5.06
C LEU A 120 4.04 -2.45 5.00
N LEU A 121 3.40 -1.77 4.04
CA LEU A 121 3.46 -0.32 3.90
C LEU A 121 2.91 0.41 5.14
N ASN A 122 1.86 -0.12 5.75
CA ASN A 122 1.31 0.41 7.00
C ASN A 122 2.31 0.27 8.15
N ARG A 123 3.00 -0.87 8.28
CA ARG A 123 4.05 -1.08 9.29
C ARG A 123 5.23 -0.13 9.10
N PHE A 124 5.59 0.20 7.87
CA PHE A 124 6.58 1.24 7.56
C PHE A 124 6.05 2.66 7.78
N GLN A 125 4.79 2.83 8.11
CA GLN A 125 4.11 4.12 8.21
C GLN A 125 4.17 4.93 6.90
N PHE A 126 4.41 4.27 5.76
CA PHE A 126 4.45 4.92 4.45
C PHE A 126 3.05 5.20 3.90
N LYS A 127 2.02 4.56 4.43
CA LYS A 127 0.66 4.74 3.96
C LYS A 127 -0.05 5.80 4.79
N LYS A 128 -0.65 6.74 4.07
CA LYS A 128 -1.62 7.71 4.60
C LYS A 128 -1.09 8.92 5.38
N SER A 129 0.21 9.15 5.46
CA SER A 129 0.62 10.47 5.96
C SER A 129 0.35 11.53 4.89
N PRO A 130 -0.54 12.49 5.11
CA PRO A 130 -0.78 13.59 4.17
C PRO A 130 0.44 14.49 4.02
N TYR A 131 1.42 14.32 4.92
CA TYR A 131 2.69 15.05 4.93
C TYR A 131 3.80 14.36 4.14
N MET A 132 3.62 13.09 3.78
CA MET A 132 4.63 12.37 3.02
C MET A 132 4.81 12.97 1.62
N PHE A 133 3.71 13.41 1.01
CA PHE A 133 3.73 14.05 -0.30
C PHE A 133 2.93 15.35 -0.27
N ILE A 134 3.64 16.47 -0.28
CA ILE A 134 3.01 17.78 -0.35
C ILE A 134 3.02 18.23 -1.82
N THR A 135 1.85 18.28 -2.45
CA THR A 135 1.70 18.80 -3.81
C THR A 135 1.58 20.31 -3.81
N GLN A 136 1.98 20.91 -4.92
CA GLN A 136 1.81 22.33 -5.16
C GLN A 136 0.33 22.77 -4.94
N GLY A 137 0.10 23.85 -4.21
CA GLY A 137 -1.24 24.37 -3.86
C GLY A 137 -1.86 23.74 -2.59
N ARG A 138 -1.43 22.58 -2.16
CA ARG A 138 -2.04 21.89 -1.00
C ARG A 138 -1.68 22.50 0.36
N VAL A 139 -0.57 23.19 0.43
CA VAL A 139 -0.17 23.93 1.66
C VAL A 139 -1.16 25.04 1.96
N GLU A 140 -1.66 25.73 0.92
CA GLU A 140 -2.67 26.77 1.06
C GLU A 140 -4.02 26.19 1.51
N ASP A 141 -4.42 25.04 0.98
CA ASP A 141 -5.65 24.35 1.39
C ASP A 141 -5.59 23.89 2.84
N ILE A 142 -4.43 23.42 3.31
CA ILE A 142 -4.22 23.04 4.70
C ILE A 142 -4.27 24.27 5.62
N SER A 143 -3.59 25.37 5.23
CA SER A 143 -3.51 26.58 6.04
C SER A 143 -4.86 27.31 6.12
N LEU A 144 -5.68 27.23 5.08
CA LEU A 144 -6.99 27.86 5.00
C LEU A 144 -8.13 26.99 5.53
N GLY A 145 -7.85 25.74 5.94
CA GLY A 145 -8.84 24.81 6.48
C GLY A 145 -9.95 24.41 5.49
N ARG A 146 -9.74 24.68 4.19
CA ARG A 146 -10.82 24.58 3.19
C ARG A 146 -11.15 23.17 2.73
N SER A 147 -10.24 22.21 2.87
CA SER A 147 -10.45 20.85 2.36
C SER A 147 -9.93 19.73 3.29
N VAL A 148 -9.38 20.07 4.43
CA VAL A 148 -8.75 19.09 5.30
C VAL A 148 -9.41 19.11 6.67
N ASN A 149 -10.01 17.99 7.05
CA ASN A 149 -10.47 17.80 8.42
C ASN A 149 -9.23 17.74 9.34
N LEU A 150 -8.99 18.80 10.12
CA LEU A 150 -7.85 18.92 11.02
C LEU A 150 -7.76 17.71 11.99
N LYS A 151 -8.92 17.18 12.42
CA LYS A 151 -8.98 15.97 13.22
C LYS A 151 -8.36 14.78 12.51
N SER A 152 -8.71 14.55 11.24
CA SER A 152 -8.13 13.46 10.42
C SER A 152 -6.63 13.63 10.23
N LEU A 153 -6.14 14.86 10.08
CA LEU A 153 -4.70 15.13 9.99
C LEU A 153 -3.95 14.78 11.29
N ILE A 154 -4.52 15.15 12.43
CA ILE A 154 -3.93 14.85 13.73
C ILE A 154 -3.94 13.33 14.00
N GLU A 155 -5.05 12.66 13.69
CA GLU A 155 -5.17 11.21 13.83
C GLU A 155 -4.15 10.47 12.94
N GLN A 156 -3.95 10.91 11.70
CA GLN A 156 -2.94 10.37 10.80
C GLN A 156 -1.51 10.65 11.27
N ALA A 157 -1.24 11.87 11.74
CA ALA A 157 0.09 12.24 12.25
C ALA A 157 0.46 11.47 13.52
N SER A 158 -0.54 11.11 14.34
CA SER A 158 -0.35 10.31 15.56
C SER A 158 -0.31 8.80 15.31
N GLY A 159 -0.59 8.34 14.08
CA GLY A 159 -0.65 6.91 13.73
C GLY A 159 -1.88 6.17 14.30
N ILE A 160 -2.84 6.89 14.89
CA ILE A 160 -4.07 6.32 15.46
C ILE A 160 -4.95 5.69 14.36
N ASP A 161 -4.89 6.19 13.14
CA ASP A 161 -5.62 5.66 12.01
C ASP A 161 -5.22 4.21 11.66
N VAL A 162 -3.95 3.84 11.85
CA VAL A 162 -3.47 2.45 11.69
C VAL A 162 -4.11 1.55 12.73
N LEU A 163 -4.12 1.98 13.99
CA LEU A 163 -4.74 1.24 15.09
C LEU A 163 -6.24 1.06 14.88
N LYS A 164 -6.95 2.08 14.37
CA LYS A 164 -8.38 1.98 14.04
C LYS A 164 -8.66 0.95 12.95
N ILE A 165 -7.81 0.87 11.93
CA ILE A 165 -7.95 -0.13 10.86
C ILE A 165 -7.72 -1.54 11.42
N GLU A 166 -6.71 -1.72 12.26
CA GLU A 166 -6.44 -3.00 12.92
C GLU A 166 -7.59 -3.42 13.83
N GLU A 167 -8.17 -2.47 14.58
CA GLU A 167 -9.35 -2.68 15.42
C GLU A 167 -10.56 -3.11 14.59
N GLU A 168 -10.85 -2.42 13.49
CA GLU A 168 -11.96 -2.77 12.59
C GLU A 168 -11.79 -4.17 11.97
N GLU A 169 -10.56 -4.51 11.53
CA GLU A 169 -10.26 -5.84 11.02
C GLU A 169 -10.40 -6.93 12.10
N ALA A 170 -9.90 -6.67 13.30
CA ALA A 170 -10.04 -7.57 14.44
C ALA A 170 -11.51 -7.78 14.82
N PHE A 171 -12.30 -6.71 14.86
CA PHE A 171 -13.73 -6.77 15.15
C PHE A 171 -14.51 -7.54 14.08
N LYS A 172 -14.18 -7.37 12.80
CA LYS A 172 -14.76 -8.13 11.71
C LYS A 172 -14.46 -9.63 11.82
N ASN A 173 -13.20 -9.96 12.12
CA ASN A 173 -12.77 -11.35 12.32
C ASN A 173 -13.45 -11.98 13.54
N PHE A 174 -13.59 -11.25 14.63
CA PHE A 174 -14.30 -11.66 15.82
C PHE A 174 -15.79 -11.96 15.51
N LYS A 175 -16.46 -11.06 14.81
CA LYS A 175 -17.86 -11.25 14.39
C LYS A 175 -18.04 -12.49 13.53
N GLN A 176 -17.14 -12.69 12.56
CA GLN A 176 -17.15 -13.88 11.68
C GLN A 176 -16.94 -15.17 12.49
N SER A 177 -15.98 -15.16 13.41
CA SER A 177 -15.70 -16.31 14.28
C SER A 177 -16.90 -16.66 15.18
N ASN A 178 -17.57 -15.67 15.74
CA ASN A 178 -18.78 -15.88 16.52
C ASN A 178 -19.94 -16.46 15.69
N GLN A 179 -20.11 -16.02 14.45
CA GLN A 179 -21.11 -16.61 13.54
C GLN A 179 -20.79 -18.06 13.23
N ASN A 180 -19.53 -18.38 12.96
CA ASN A 180 -19.09 -19.75 12.72
C ASN A 180 -19.32 -20.64 13.96
N LEU A 181 -19.01 -20.11 15.15
CA LEU A 181 -19.24 -20.83 16.41
C LEU A 181 -20.73 -21.14 16.61
N SER A 182 -21.61 -20.17 16.42
CA SER A 182 -23.06 -20.39 16.55
C SER A 182 -23.57 -21.43 15.57
N SER A 183 -23.09 -21.40 14.33
CA SER A 183 -23.47 -22.42 13.31
C SER A 183 -22.99 -23.82 13.70
N LEU A 184 -21.78 -23.95 14.25
CA LEU A 184 -21.25 -25.24 14.72
C LEU A 184 -22.00 -25.76 15.94
N LEU A 185 -22.40 -24.91 16.87
CA LEU A 185 -23.22 -25.31 18.02
C LEU A 185 -24.60 -25.85 17.57
N THR A 186 -25.25 -25.16 16.64
CA THR A 186 -26.52 -25.64 16.07
C THR A 186 -26.34 -26.97 15.35
N LEU A 187 -25.27 -27.17 14.61
CA LEU A 187 -24.96 -28.44 13.96
C LEU A 187 -24.71 -29.54 14.98
N GLN A 188 -24.00 -29.25 16.05
CA GLN A 188 -23.75 -30.20 17.15
C GLN A 188 -25.05 -30.66 17.82
N GLU A 189 -25.96 -29.73 18.12
CA GLU A 189 -27.26 -30.04 18.70
C GLU A 189 -28.08 -30.92 17.77
N ASN A 190 -28.14 -30.61 16.47
CA ASN A 190 -28.84 -31.41 15.47
C ASN A 190 -28.28 -32.84 15.35
N LEU A 191 -26.94 -32.97 15.38
CA LEU A 191 -26.29 -34.28 15.34
C LEU A 191 -26.58 -35.10 16.63
N LYS A 192 -26.57 -34.45 17.78
CA LYS A 192 -26.91 -35.09 19.07
C LYS A 192 -28.34 -35.63 19.07
N GLN A 193 -29.31 -34.81 18.62
CA GLN A 193 -30.69 -35.24 18.49
C GLN A 193 -30.83 -36.44 17.54
N LYS A 194 -30.15 -36.42 16.39
CA LYS A 194 -30.16 -37.57 15.47
C LYS A 194 -29.56 -38.84 16.11
N TYR A 195 -28.47 -38.69 16.82
CA TYR A 195 -27.81 -39.78 17.53
C TYR A 195 -28.75 -40.40 18.59
N ASP A 196 -29.37 -39.56 19.42
CA ASP A 196 -30.30 -40.01 20.46
C ASP A 196 -31.54 -40.72 19.88
N ASN A 197 -32.06 -40.20 18.76
CA ASN A 197 -33.15 -40.86 18.04
C ASN A 197 -32.77 -42.26 17.51
N ILE A 198 -31.58 -42.40 16.90
CA ILE A 198 -31.11 -43.71 16.41
C ILE A 198 -30.93 -44.68 17.56
N LYS A 199 -30.42 -44.22 18.70
CA LYS A 199 -30.20 -45.04 19.89
C LYS A 199 -31.54 -45.58 20.46
N MET A 200 -32.63 -44.81 20.36
CA MET A 200 -33.95 -45.26 20.79
C MET A 200 -34.56 -46.36 19.91
N PHE A 201 -34.11 -46.49 18.65
CA PHE A 201 -34.60 -47.54 17.73
C PHE A 201 -33.75 -48.81 17.73
N THR A 202 -32.65 -48.85 18.52
CA THR A 202 -31.71 -49.99 18.55
C THR A 202 -31.87 -50.84 19.79
N PHE A 203 -32.97 -50.69 20.59
CA PHE A 203 -33.39 -51.54 21.71
C PHE A 203 -34.72 -52.19 21.45
#